data_d204337adc8d9cef30a3b53b80e5c96d
#
_entry.id   d204337adc8d9cef30a3b53b80e5c96d
#
_cell.length_a   1.000
_cell.length_b   1.000
_cell.length_c   1.000
_cell.angle_alpha   90.00
_cell.angle_beta   90.00
_cell.angle_gamma   90.00
#
_symmetry.space_group_name_H-M   'P 1'
#
loop_
_entity.id
_entity.type
_entity.pdbx_description
1 polymer ?
#
loop_
_entity_poly.entity_id
_entity_poly.type
_entity_poly.pdbx_seq_one_letter_code
_entity_poly.pdbx_strand_id
1 'polypeptide(L)'
;PPRVELLLRMPDNEKKYLVTDNVRLQQVVNNLINNAAKFTTYGSITFGYEEDEDPEYTRIFVEDTGVGISEEGIRHIFERFYKVDNFTQGAGLGLSICQTIVERLRGTIFVTSEVGRGTRFTVRIPNFCE
;
A
#
# COMPACT_ATOMS: atom_id res chain seq x y z
N PRO A 1 -18.15 15.02 11.35
CA PRO A 1 -17.27 13.88 11.34
C PRO A 1 -16.09 14.11 10.40
N PRO A 2 -14.97 13.45 10.66
CA PRO A 2 -13.84 13.52 9.73
C PRO A 2 -14.24 13.06 8.35
N ARG A 3 -13.68 13.70 7.34
CA ARG A 3 -13.95 13.35 5.98
C ARG A 3 -12.68 12.85 5.31
N VAL A 4 -12.76 11.66 4.74
CA VAL A 4 -11.69 11.10 3.95
C VAL A 4 -12.25 10.75 2.59
N GLU A 5 -11.66 11.30 1.54
CA GLU A 5 -12.04 10.97 0.18
C GLU A 5 -11.23 9.78 -0.31
N LEU A 6 -11.89 8.87 -0.98
CA LEU A 6 -11.24 7.71 -1.59
C LEU A 6 -11.20 7.92 -3.10
N LEU A 7 -10.00 7.99 -3.65
CA LEU A 7 -9.78 8.32 -5.05
C LEU A 7 -9.10 7.17 -5.77
N LEU A 8 -9.53 6.94 -7.01
CA LEU A 8 -8.92 5.94 -7.87
C LEU A 8 -8.16 6.63 -8.99
N ARG A 9 -6.91 6.24 -9.21
CA ARG A 9 -6.08 6.80 -10.27
C ARG A 9 -5.47 5.69 -11.12
N MET A 10 -5.65 5.81 -12.44
CA MET A 10 -5.15 4.85 -13.41
C MET A 10 -4.54 5.58 -14.59
N PRO A 11 -3.61 4.95 -15.34
CA PRO A 11 -3.12 5.53 -16.59
C PRO A 11 -4.26 5.74 -17.58
N ASP A 12 -4.12 6.78 -18.41
CA ASP A 12 -5.24 7.36 -19.17
C ASP A 12 -5.90 6.49 -20.21
N ASN A 13 -5.28 5.47 -20.72
CA ASN A 13 -5.79 4.98 -21.99
C ASN A 13 -5.64 3.51 -22.26
N GLU A 14 -5.31 2.70 -21.29
CA GLU A 14 -5.13 1.31 -21.61
C GLU A 14 -5.64 0.38 -20.53
N LYS A 15 -6.29 -0.67 -20.98
CA LYS A 15 -6.58 -1.79 -20.12
C LYS A 15 -5.28 -2.53 -19.87
N LYS A 16 -4.97 -2.70 -18.62
CA LYS A 16 -3.84 -3.49 -18.22
C LYS A 16 -4.30 -4.78 -17.58
N TYR A 17 -3.69 -5.87 -18.00
CA TYR A 17 -4.01 -7.17 -17.46
C TYR A 17 -2.83 -7.70 -16.67
N LEU A 18 -3.13 -8.27 -15.51
CA LEU A 18 -2.16 -8.96 -14.69
C LEU A 18 -2.59 -10.41 -14.56
N VAL A 19 -1.66 -11.31 -14.73
CA VAL A 19 -1.89 -12.72 -14.45
C VAL A 19 -1.20 -13.04 -13.13
N THR A 20 -1.99 -13.01 -12.07
CA THR A 20 -1.49 -13.20 -10.72
C THR A 20 -2.61 -13.77 -9.84
N ASP A 21 -2.29 -14.09 -8.60
CA ASP A 21 -3.30 -14.53 -7.64
C ASP A 21 -4.18 -13.35 -7.23
N ASN A 22 -5.34 -13.26 -7.84
CA ASN A 22 -6.26 -12.15 -7.64
C ASN A 22 -6.72 -12.02 -6.19
N VAL A 23 -6.97 -13.14 -5.53
CA VAL A 23 -7.44 -13.13 -4.14
C VAL A 23 -6.37 -12.57 -3.22
N ARG A 24 -5.13 -13.00 -3.41
CA ARG A 24 -4.01 -12.52 -2.60
C ARG A 24 -3.69 -11.06 -2.87
N LEU A 25 -3.73 -10.65 -4.14
CA LEU A 25 -3.51 -9.26 -4.49
C LEU A 25 -4.58 -8.36 -3.87
N GLN A 26 -5.85 -8.77 -3.91
CA GLN A 26 -6.92 -8.02 -3.27
C GLN A 26 -6.70 -7.91 -1.77
N GLN A 27 -6.23 -8.97 -1.14
CA GLN A 27 -5.93 -8.96 0.29
C GLN A 27 -4.88 -7.90 0.61
N VAL A 28 -3.82 -7.82 -0.20
CA VAL A 28 -2.77 -6.80 -0.03
C VAL A 28 -3.36 -5.39 -0.16
N VAL A 29 -4.08 -5.14 -1.24
CA VAL A 29 -4.66 -3.81 -1.49
C VAL A 29 -5.62 -3.41 -0.38
N ASN A 30 -6.49 -4.32 0.05
CA ASN A 30 -7.42 -4.03 1.13
C ASN A 30 -6.69 -3.73 2.44
N ASN A 31 -5.64 -4.46 2.75
CA ASN A 31 -4.85 -4.19 3.96
C ASN A 31 -4.18 -2.82 3.89
N LEU A 32 -3.67 -2.44 2.73
CA LEU A 32 -3.04 -1.13 2.57
C LEU A 32 -4.06 0.01 2.67
N ILE A 33 -5.25 -0.16 2.10
CA ILE A 33 -6.31 0.83 2.21
C ILE A 33 -6.78 0.96 3.65
N ASN A 34 -6.98 -0.15 4.35
CA ASN A 34 -7.39 -0.13 5.75
C ASN A 34 -6.33 0.55 6.61
N ASN A 35 -5.06 0.30 6.31
CA ASN A 35 -3.96 0.94 7.02
C ASN A 35 -3.98 2.47 6.78
N ALA A 36 -4.17 2.88 5.54
CA ALA A 36 -4.27 4.30 5.21
C ALA A 36 -5.44 4.97 5.94
N ALA A 37 -6.57 4.27 6.05
CA ALA A 37 -7.74 4.79 6.76
C ALA A 37 -7.47 5.01 8.25
N LYS A 38 -6.64 4.16 8.86
CA LYS A 38 -6.26 4.33 10.26
C LYS A 38 -5.44 5.59 10.50
N PHE A 39 -4.61 5.98 9.54
CA PHE A 39 -3.70 7.11 9.69
C PHE A 39 -4.22 8.41 9.08
N THR A 40 -5.40 8.39 8.46
CA THR A 40 -5.97 9.56 7.81
C THR A 40 -7.32 9.89 8.45
N THR A 41 -7.37 10.99 9.22
CA THR A 41 -8.63 11.43 9.82
C THR A 41 -9.32 12.48 8.96
N TYR A 42 -8.58 13.15 8.10
CA TYR A 42 -9.08 14.17 7.20
C TYR A 42 -8.18 14.23 5.98
N GLY A 43 -8.77 14.27 4.81
CA GLY A 43 -8.01 14.38 3.58
C GLY A 43 -8.41 13.32 2.56
N SER A 44 -7.44 12.64 1.97
CA SER A 44 -7.73 11.70 0.89
C SER A 44 -6.83 10.46 0.96
N ILE A 45 -7.37 9.39 0.40
CA ILE A 45 -6.65 8.16 0.12
C ILE A 45 -6.78 7.93 -1.37
N THR A 46 -5.67 7.86 -2.06
CA THR A 46 -5.63 7.59 -3.50
C THR A 46 -5.04 6.20 -3.71
N PHE A 47 -5.67 5.41 -4.53
CA PHE A 47 -5.16 4.09 -4.87
C PHE A 47 -5.31 3.85 -6.36
N GLY A 48 -4.54 2.93 -6.89
CA GLY A 48 -4.60 2.64 -8.31
C GLY A 48 -3.33 1.95 -8.76
N TYR A 49 -3.03 2.09 -10.02
CA TYR A 49 -1.81 1.53 -10.57
C TYR A 49 -1.15 2.52 -11.52
N GLU A 50 0.13 2.32 -11.72
CA GLU A 50 0.92 3.09 -12.68
C GLU A 50 1.93 2.16 -13.34
N GLU A 51 2.47 2.61 -14.47
CA GLU A 51 3.45 1.82 -15.18
C GLU A 51 4.80 1.85 -14.47
N ASP A 52 5.49 0.72 -14.50
CA ASP A 52 6.85 0.63 -14.00
C ASP A 52 7.82 0.98 -15.14
N GLU A 53 9.05 1.30 -14.78
CA GLU A 53 10.10 1.51 -15.78
C GLU A 53 10.37 0.24 -16.58
N ASP A 54 10.24 -0.91 -15.93
CA ASP A 54 10.33 -2.22 -16.57
C ASP A 54 8.94 -2.60 -17.09
N PRO A 55 8.76 -2.78 -18.42
CA PRO A 55 7.44 -3.10 -18.97
C PRO A 55 6.87 -4.44 -18.52
N GLU A 56 7.69 -5.29 -17.90
CA GLU A 56 7.22 -6.57 -17.38
C GLU A 56 6.60 -6.47 -16.00
N TYR A 57 6.63 -5.26 -15.39
CA TYR A 57 6.11 -5.02 -14.05
C TYR A 57 5.04 -3.95 -14.05
N THR A 58 4.21 -3.97 -13.02
CA THR A 58 3.21 -2.95 -12.75
C THR A 58 3.35 -2.52 -11.30
N ARG A 59 3.15 -1.24 -11.04
CA ARG A 59 3.13 -0.69 -9.68
C ARG A 59 1.69 -0.44 -9.27
N ILE A 60 1.31 -1.01 -8.13
CA ILE A 60 0.04 -0.72 -7.49
C ILE A 60 0.36 0.10 -6.25
N PHE A 61 -0.37 1.18 -6.02
CA PHE A 61 -0.05 2.07 -4.92
C PHE A 61 -1.30 2.41 -4.10
N VAL A 62 -1.06 2.73 -2.83
CA VAL A 62 -2.05 3.32 -1.93
C VAL A 62 -1.35 4.48 -1.24
N GLU A 63 -1.88 5.67 -1.43
CA GLU A 63 -1.30 6.91 -0.94
C GLU A 63 -2.31 7.66 -0.08
N ASP A 64 -1.89 8.12 1.08
CA ASP A 64 -2.77 8.90 1.95
C ASP A 64 -2.13 10.25 2.29
N THR A 65 -2.98 11.17 2.72
CA THR A 65 -2.56 12.49 3.17
C THR A 65 -2.66 12.59 4.69
N GLY A 66 -2.42 11.49 5.37
CA GLY A 66 -2.53 11.39 6.82
C GLY A 66 -1.28 11.89 7.55
N VAL A 67 -1.09 11.35 8.74
CA VAL A 67 -0.04 11.85 9.64
C VAL A 67 1.38 11.53 9.20
N GLY A 68 1.55 10.56 8.31
CA GLY A 68 2.87 10.13 7.89
C GLY A 68 3.53 9.20 8.90
N ILE A 69 4.68 8.65 8.51
CA ILE A 69 5.45 7.72 9.32
C ILE A 69 6.87 8.26 9.43
N SER A 70 7.43 8.25 10.63
CA SER A 70 8.80 8.69 10.85
C SER A 70 9.80 7.73 10.19
N GLU A 71 11.03 8.20 10.01
CA GLU A 71 12.10 7.34 9.47
C GLU A 71 12.29 6.11 10.32
N GLU A 72 12.20 6.24 11.64
CA GLU A 72 12.28 5.11 12.55
C GLU A 72 11.13 4.13 12.31
N GLY A 73 9.90 4.65 12.20
CA GLY A 73 8.75 3.82 11.93
C GLY A 73 8.87 3.08 10.61
N ILE A 74 9.37 3.74 9.57
CA ILE A 74 9.55 3.10 8.27
C ILE A 74 10.49 1.90 8.36
N ARG A 75 11.55 2.01 9.15
CA ARG A 75 12.50 0.91 9.31
C ARG A 75 11.86 -0.35 9.89
N HIS A 76 10.77 -0.21 10.63
CA HIS A 76 10.14 -1.31 11.36
C HIS A 76 8.74 -1.65 10.88
N ILE A 77 8.20 -0.89 9.93
CA ILE A 77 6.77 -0.94 9.60
C ILE A 77 6.29 -2.32 9.12
N PHE A 78 7.17 -3.14 8.57
CA PHE A 78 6.83 -4.47 8.11
C PHE A 78 7.11 -5.57 9.14
N GLU A 79 7.62 -5.20 10.31
CA GLU A 79 7.86 -6.19 11.37
C GLU A 79 6.54 -6.61 11.99
N ARG A 80 6.46 -7.88 12.34
CA ARG A 80 5.25 -8.40 12.99
C ARG A 80 5.05 -7.73 14.34
N PHE A 81 3.79 -7.39 14.63
CA PHE A 81 3.37 -6.74 15.87
C PHE A 81 3.90 -5.32 16.08
N TYR A 82 4.62 -4.76 15.10
CA TYR A 82 5.05 -3.38 15.21
C TYR A 82 3.87 -2.44 14.97
N LYS A 83 3.75 -1.42 15.80
CA LYS A 83 2.75 -0.37 15.65
C LYS A 83 3.44 0.98 15.72
N VAL A 84 3.02 1.90 14.87
CA VAL A 84 3.56 3.25 14.84
C VAL A 84 3.20 4.00 16.12
N ASP A 85 2.00 3.75 16.65
CA ASP A 85 1.60 4.29 17.94
C ASP A 85 0.74 3.28 18.68
N ASN A 86 0.59 3.49 19.98
CA ASN A 86 -0.15 2.58 20.86
C ASN A 86 -1.67 2.67 20.68
N PHE A 87 -2.15 3.67 19.97
CA PHE A 87 -3.58 3.88 19.76
C PHE A 87 -4.11 3.21 18.51
N THR A 88 -3.21 2.74 17.65
CA THR A 88 -3.60 2.03 16.43
C THR A 88 -4.20 0.69 16.79
N GLN A 89 -5.40 0.43 16.29
CA GLN A 89 -6.04 -0.85 16.53
C GLN A 89 -5.44 -1.97 15.69
N GLY A 90 -5.55 -3.18 16.18
CA GLY A 90 -5.05 -4.36 15.49
C GLY A 90 -3.78 -4.90 16.10
N ALA A 91 -3.35 -6.05 15.63
CA ALA A 91 -2.21 -6.76 16.17
C ALA A 91 -0.87 -6.38 15.55
N GLY A 92 -0.86 -5.49 14.57
CA GLY A 92 0.38 -5.15 13.87
C GLY A 92 0.84 -6.22 12.88
N LEU A 93 -0.09 -7.00 12.36
CA LEU A 93 0.24 -8.08 11.43
C LEU A 93 -0.04 -7.75 9.96
N GLY A 94 -0.88 -6.76 9.70
CA GLY A 94 -1.36 -6.49 8.34
C GLY A 94 -0.24 -6.23 7.33
N LEU A 95 0.72 -5.39 7.68
CA LEU A 95 1.81 -5.05 6.76
C LEU A 95 2.82 -6.18 6.60
N SER A 96 3.09 -6.95 7.67
CA SER A 96 3.96 -8.10 7.55
C SER A 96 3.33 -9.18 6.66
N ILE A 97 2.03 -9.35 6.74
CA ILE A 97 1.30 -10.26 5.86
C ILE A 97 1.38 -9.77 4.41
N CYS A 98 1.18 -8.48 4.19
CA CYS A 98 1.33 -7.90 2.85
C CYS A 98 2.69 -8.18 2.25
N GLN A 99 3.75 -7.98 3.02
CA GLN A 99 5.10 -8.24 2.54
C GLN A 99 5.29 -9.69 2.15
N THR A 100 4.81 -10.62 2.99
CA THR A 100 4.90 -12.05 2.69
C THR A 100 4.16 -12.42 1.41
N ILE A 101 2.94 -11.89 1.24
CA ILE A 101 2.15 -12.16 0.04
C ILE A 101 2.85 -11.62 -1.21
N VAL A 102 3.31 -10.37 -1.13
CA VAL A 102 3.97 -9.74 -2.28
C VAL A 102 5.23 -10.49 -2.69
N GLU A 103 6.01 -10.95 -1.71
CA GLU A 103 7.19 -11.77 -2.00
C GLU A 103 6.83 -13.07 -2.70
N ARG A 104 5.73 -13.71 -2.30
CA ARG A 104 5.25 -14.91 -2.97
C ARG A 104 4.73 -14.65 -4.38
N LEU A 105 4.25 -13.45 -4.64
CA LEU A 105 3.86 -13.02 -5.98
C LEU A 105 5.07 -12.57 -6.81
N ARG A 106 6.27 -12.71 -6.25
CA ARG A 106 7.55 -12.35 -6.88
C ARG A 106 7.70 -10.85 -7.08
N GLY A 107 7.06 -10.08 -6.23
CA GLY A 107 7.12 -8.64 -6.24
C GLY A 107 7.89 -8.06 -5.06
N THR A 108 7.83 -6.76 -4.97
CA THR A 108 8.45 -5.98 -3.91
C THR A 108 7.44 -4.97 -3.38
N ILE A 109 7.41 -4.77 -2.07
CA ILE A 109 6.62 -3.71 -1.47
C ILE A 109 7.57 -2.71 -0.82
N PHE A 110 7.30 -1.42 -0.99
CA PHE A 110 8.10 -0.39 -0.36
C PHE A 110 7.21 0.78 0.03
N VAL A 111 7.73 1.62 0.92
CA VAL A 111 7.00 2.71 1.51
C VAL A 111 7.82 3.99 1.44
N THR A 112 7.16 5.10 1.11
CA THR A 112 7.73 6.43 1.26
C THR A 112 6.76 7.24 2.10
N SER A 113 7.28 8.06 3.00
CA SER A 113 6.44 8.81 3.92
C SER A 113 7.17 10.05 4.41
N GLU A 114 6.39 11.05 4.76
CA GLU A 114 6.87 12.26 5.39
C GLU A 114 5.89 12.67 6.47
N VAL A 115 6.37 12.80 7.69
CA VAL A 115 5.52 13.20 8.83
C VAL A 115 4.85 14.54 8.49
N GLY A 116 3.53 14.58 8.68
CA GLY A 116 2.72 15.75 8.41
C GLY A 116 2.21 15.85 6.97
N ARG A 117 2.66 14.97 6.08
CA ARG A 117 2.22 14.98 4.67
C ARG A 117 1.51 13.72 4.22
N GLY A 118 1.90 12.58 4.77
CA GLY A 118 1.24 11.32 4.44
C GLY A 118 2.21 10.21 4.09
N THR A 119 1.65 9.15 3.56
CA THR A 119 2.38 7.91 3.30
C THR A 119 1.95 7.31 1.97
N ARG A 120 2.89 6.73 1.26
CA ARG A 120 2.61 5.99 0.04
C ARG A 120 3.25 4.61 0.13
N PHE A 121 2.41 3.58 0.01
CA PHE A 121 2.86 2.20 -0.16
C PHE A 121 2.78 1.83 -1.63
N THR A 122 3.83 1.22 -2.15
CA THR A 122 3.88 0.79 -3.55
C THR A 122 4.19 -0.69 -3.60
N VAL A 123 3.40 -1.41 -4.37
CA VAL A 123 3.58 -2.84 -4.65
C VAL A 123 3.98 -2.99 -6.10
N ARG A 124 5.19 -3.49 -6.34
CA ARG A 124 5.70 -3.72 -7.69
C ARG A 124 5.61 -5.21 -7.96
N ILE A 125 4.81 -5.61 -8.93
CA ILE A 125 4.60 -7.03 -9.22
C ILE A 125 4.81 -7.30 -10.71
N PRO A 126 5.28 -8.53 -11.06
CA PRO A 126 5.40 -8.92 -12.45
C PRO A 126 4.02 -9.08 -13.08
N ASN A 127 3.92 -8.76 -14.37
CA ASN A 127 2.65 -8.86 -15.08
C ASN A 127 2.18 -10.31 -15.23
N PHE A 128 3.10 -11.25 -15.18
CA PHE A 128 2.79 -12.67 -15.21
C PHE A 128 3.48 -13.36 -14.06
N CYS A 129 2.69 -14.00 -13.21
CA CYS A 129 3.20 -14.77 -12.08
C CYS A 129 2.43 -16.09 -12.05
N GLU A 130 3.13 -17.17 -12.26
CA GLU A 130 2.56 -18.51 -12.18
C GLU A 130 2.74 -19.10 -10.79
#